data_269c84e0cb010a513d240f38c195e3b3
#
_entry.id   269c84e0cb010a513d240f38c195e3b3
#
_cell.length_a   1.000
_cell.length_b   1.000
_cell.length_c   1.000
_cell.angle_alpha   90.00
_cell.angle_beta   90.00
_cell.angle_gamma   90.00
#
_symmetry.space_group_name_H-M   'P 1'
#
loop_
_entity.id
_entity.type
_entity.pdbx_description
1 polymer ?
#
loop_
_entity_poly.entity_id
_entity_poly.type
_entity_poly.pdbx_seq_one_letter_code
_entity_poly.pdbx_strand_id
1 'polypeptide(L)'
;MTSLGLAGCQQEKKSESKTSTKVIKKKSTKDKKKKAKTSSSKTESTTKKTIETKEKITQSKTTTSQAPQAEKTKTSTPAQPVAQPTILDTLVGKNFVFSSGSGGWGSSLSIGLNGTFSGDYHDSDMGSTGPCYPDGTISESKVSGQFTRAHQVSPTLYEVYLENLQYEKPVGSSEIKDNVKYEYTEAYGIRKNTRMAIYLPGTPISSMPEESRLYSYGLIPEDSQTLPVYVIQGDMEGFFIEYH
;
A
#
# COMPACT_ATOMS: atom_id res chain seq x y z
N MET A 1 -49.80 8.53 -37.30
CA MET A 1 -49.44 8.43 -35.87
C MET A 1 -48.32 7.43 -35.78
N THR A 2 -47.08 7.88 -35.71
CA THR A 2 -45.88 7.08 -35.63
C THR A 2 -45.51 6.94 -34.15
N SER A 3 -45.60 5.69 -33.64
CA SER A 3 -45.20 5.32 -32.29
C SER A 3 -43.67 5.26 -32.23
N LEU A 4 -43.02 6.19 -31.54
CA LEU A 4 -41.61 6.06 -31.15
C LEU A 4 -41.53 5.05 -29.99
N GLY A 5 -40.99 3.87 -30.30
CA GLY A 5 -40.61 2.92 -29.27
C GLY A 5 -39.37 3.41 -28.49
N LEU A 6 -39.51 3.72 -27.20
CA LEU A 6 -38.40 3.89 -26.30
C LEU A 6 -37.76 2.51 -26.07
N ALA A 7 -36.60 2.29 -26.70
CA ALA A 7 -35.74 1.15 -26.35
C ALA A 7 -35.13 1.44 -24.95
N GLY A 8 -35.72 0.84 -23.91
CA GLY A 8 -35.16 0.91 -22.57
C GLY A 8 -33.86 0.11 -22.50
N CYS A 9 -32.76 0.72 -22.05
CA CYS A 9 -31.51 0.03 -21.72
C CYS A 9 -31.76 -0.89 -20.51
N GLN A 10 -31.80 -2.20 -20.74
CA GLN A 10 -31.93 -3.19 -19.66
C GLN A 10 -30.55 -3.63 -19.19
N GLN A 11 -30.40 -3.73 -17.87
CA GLN A 11 -29.20 -4.30 -17.21
C GLN A 11 -28.95 -5.71 -17.71
N GLU A 12 -27.79 -5.96 -18.32
CA GLU A 12 -27.36 -7.32 -18.67
C GLU A 12 -27.03 -8.10 -17.39
N LYS A 13 -27.89 -9.07 -17.05
CA LYS A 13 -27.55 -10.10 -16.07
C LYS A 13 -26.50 -11.03 -16.68
N LYS A 14 -25.28 -11.00 -16.15
CA LYS A 14 -24.17 -11.86 -16.52
C LYS A 14 -24.57 -13.32 -16.39
N SER A 15 -24.72 -14.03 -17.53
CA SER A 15 -24.88 -15.48 -17.55
C SER A 15 -23.49 -16.11 -17.41
N GLU A 16 -23.35 -17.04 -16.46
CA GLU A 16 -22.16 -17.87 -16.31
C GLU A 16 -21.86 -18.67 -17.58
N SER A 17 -20.79 -18.35 -18.27
CA SER A 17 -20.27 -19.09 -19.40
C SER A 17 -19.22 -20.09 -18.93
N LYS A 18 -19.52 -21.38 -19.11
CA LYS A 18 -18.66 -22.52 -18.85
C LYS A 18 -17.38 -22.46 -19.70
N THR A 19 -16.26 -22.61 -19.02
CA THR A 19 -14.90 -22.67 -19.56
C THR A 19 -14.76 -23.83 -20.55
N SER A 20 -14.46 -23.53 -21.81
CA SER A 20 -13.97 -24.49 -22.79
C SER A 20 -12.49 -24.22 -23.04
N THR A 21 -11.66 -25.10 -22.51
CA THR A 21 -10.20 -25.09 -22.70
C THR A 21 -9.86 -25.46 -24.13
N LYS A 22 -9.38 -24.51 -24.94
CA LYS A 22 -8.84 -24.77 -26.28
C LYS A 22 -7.32 -24.69 -26.25
N VAL A 23 -6.68 -25.84 -26.33
CA VAL A 23 -5.24 -26.02 -26.45
C VAL A 23 -4.78 -25.47 -27.80
N ILE A 24 -3.95 -24.46 -27.83
CA ILE A 24 -3.26 -23.99 -29.04
C ILE A 24 -1.81 -24.45 -28.99
N LYS A 25 -1.43 -25.37 -29.88
CA LYS A 25 -0.06 -25.80 -30.13
C LYS A 25 0.76 -24.64 -30.70
N LYS A 26 1.83 -24.28 -30.02
CA LYS A 26 2.86 -23.34 -30.50
C LYS A 26 3.81 -24.09 -31.44
N LYS A 27 3.92 -23.61 -32.68
CA LYS A 27 4.91 -24.02 -33.67
C LYS A 27 6.14 -23.13 -33.50
N SER A 28 7.29 -23.76 -33.26
CA SER A 28 8.59 -23.11 -33.15
C SER A 28 9.14 -22.75 -34.52
N THR A 29 9.72 -21.57 -34.65
CA THR A 29 10.64 -21.27 -35.76
C THR A 29 11.92 -20.70 -35.18
N LYS A 30 13.02 -21.35 -35.58
CA LYS A 30 14.42 -21.11 -35.31
C LYS A 30 14.96 -20.00 -36.21
N ASP A 31 15.96 -19.30 -35.74
CA ASP A 31 17.20 -18.77 -36.36
C ASP A 31 17.39 -17.29 -36.02
N LYS A 32 18.55 -16.76 -35.68
CA LYS A 32 19.98 -16.91 -35.97
C LYS A 32 20.80 -16.08 -34.96
N LYS A 33 21.75 -16.68 -34.40
CA LYS A 33 23.15 -16.37 -34.10
C LYS A 33 23.72 -15.00 -34.56
N LYS A 34 24.23 -14.16 -33.62
CA LYS A 34 25.48 -13.44 -33.81
C LYS A 34 26.25 -13.19 -32.51
N LYS A 35 27.52 -13.45 -32.58
CA LYS A 35 28.58 -13.65 -31.62
C LYS A 35 29.41 -12.36 -31.52
N ALA A 36 29.81 -11.97 -30.29
CA ALA A 36 31.09 -11.30 -29.98
C ALA A 36 31.05 -10.94 -28.48
N LYS A 37 31.92 -11.40 -27.70
CA LYS A 37 33.33 -11.46 -27.42
C LYS A 37 33.64 -10.67 -26.14
N THR A 38 33.90 -11.39 -25.10
CA THR A 38 34.97 -11.40 -24.09
C THR A 38 35.63 -10.06 -23.68
N SER A 39 35.59 -9.77 -22.36
CA SER A 39 36.87 -9.63 -21.65
C SER A 39 36.68 -9.74 -20.15
N SER A 40 37.48 -10.59 -19.56
CA SER A 40 37.68 -10.87 -18.15
C SER A 40 38.61 -9.82 -17.53
N SER A 41 38.40 -9.49 -16.25
CA SER A 41 39.52 -9.26 -15.35
C SER A 41 39.17 -9.63 -13.92
N LYS A 42 39.93 -10.53 -13.41
CA LYS A 42 40.08 -11.10 -12.10
C LYS A 42 40.92 -10.13 -11.25
N THR A 43 40.54 -9.89 -9.99
CA THR A 43 41.53 -9.65 -8.93
C THR A 43 40.94 -10.03 -7.58
N GLU A 44 41.56 -11.01 -6.98
CA GLU A 44 41.46 -11.38 -5.57
C GLU A 44 42.18 -10.33 -4.70
N SER A 45 41.74 -10.10 -3.48
CA SER A 45 42.65 -10.12 -2.34
C SER A 45 41.94 -10.08 -0.99
N THR A 46 42.15 -11.08 -0.27
CA THR A 46 42.09 -11.41 1.15
C THR A 46 42.57 -10.28 2.09
N THR A 47 41.91 -10.04 3.23
CA THR A 47 42.60 -10.03 4.54
C THR A 47 41.61 -10.16 5.72
N LYS A 48 41.79 -11.21 6.49
CA LYS A 48 41.32 -11.43 7.87
C LYS A 48 41.97 -10.43 8.82
N LYS A 49 41.25 -9.94 9.82
CA LYS A 49 41.83 -9.66 11.13
C LYS A 49 40.79 -9.80 12.25
N THR A 50 40.94 -10.84 13.00
CA THR A 50 40.39 -11.16 14.33
C THR A 50 41.09 -10.29 15.38
N ILE A 51 40.31 -9.69 16.32
CA ILE A 51 40.83 -9.31 17.63
C ILE A 51 39.72 -9.61 18.66
N GLU A 52 40.04 -10.61 19.50
CA GLU A 52 39.43 -10.84 20.80
C GLU A 52 39.98 -9.85 21.81
N THR A 53 39.20 -9.40 22.79
CA THR A 53 39.67 -9.05 24.12
C THR A 53 38.53 -9.11 25.15
N LYS A 54 38.53 -10.12 25.92
CA LYS A 54 38.35 -10.43 27.34
C LYS A 54 37.68 -9.39 28.25
N GLU A 55 36.76 -9.99 28.99
CA GLU A 55 36.20 -9.76 30.34
C GLU A 55 36.95 -8.85 31.31
N LYS A 56 36.19 -8.14 32.13
CA LYS A 56 36.49 -8.00 33.57
C LYS A 56 35.22 -7.82 34.40
N ILE A 57 34.93 -8.83 35.20
CA ILE A 57 34.01 -8.88 36.33
C ILE A 57 34.58 -8.05 37.48
N THR A 58 33.75 -7.26 38.15
CA THR A 58 34.03 -6.86 39.54
C THR A 58 32.74 -6.86 40.34
N GLN A 59 32.65 -7.81 41.25
CA GLN A 59 31.70 -7.85 42.35
C GLN A 59 32.14 -6.90 43.44
N SER A 60 31.23 -6.25 44.14
CA SER A 60 31.39 -5.85 45.53
C SER A 60 30.06 -5.92 46.27
N LYS A 61 30.05 -6.79 47.26
CA LYS A 61 29.11 -6.87 48.37
C LYS A 61 29.37 -5.72 49.35
N THR A 62 28.34 -5.18 49.98
CA THR A 62 28.33 -5.07 51.47
C THR A 62 26.91 -4.73 51.95
N THR A 63 26.50 -5.49 52.91
CA THR A 63 25.37 -5.54 53.81
C THR A 63 25.33 -4.32 54.76
N THR A 64 24.16 -3.79 55.14
CA THR A 64 23.80 -3.69 56.58
C THR A 64 22.34 -3.26 56.75
N SER A 65 21.67 -3.96 57.61
CA SER A 65 20.36 -3.91 58.24
C SER A 65 20.03 -2.61 58.93
N GLN A 66 18.75 -2.17 58.84
CA GLN A 66 17.90 -1.79 59.99
C GLN A 66 16.46 -1.52 59.51
N ALA A 67 15.49 -2.16 60.16
CA ALA A 67 14.07 -1.85 60.16
C ALA A 67 13.71 -1.36 61.59
N PRO A 68 12.42 -0.98 61.89
CA PRO A 68 11.28 -0.54 61.04
C PRO A 68 10.67 0.79 61.58
N GLN A 69 10.02 1.53 60.72
CA GLN A 69 9.01 2.52 61.17
C GLN A 69 7.77 2.44 60.32
N ALA A 70 6.67 2.12 60.94
CA ALA A 70 5.32 2.02 60.32
C ALA A 70 4.85 3.43 59.90
N GLU A 71 4.63 3.62 58.63
CA GLU A 71 3.94 4.79 58.14
C GLU A 71 2.79 4.37 57.18
N LYS A 72 1.64 4.96 57.42
CA LYS A 72 0.32 4.62 56.84
C LYS A 72 0.37 4.54 55.32
N THR A 73 0.07 3.38 54.81
CA THR A 73 -0.12 3.10 53.37
C THR A 73 -1.30 3.87 52.85
N LYS A 74 -1.06 4.98 52.15
CA LYS A 74 -2.03 5.47 51.17
C LYS A 74 -1.95 4.53 49.98
N THR A 75 -3.03 3.78 49.76
CA THR A 75 -3.23 2.94 48.59
C THR A 75 -3.20 3.84 47.34
N SER A 76 -2.05 3.99 46.72
CA SER A 76 -1.97 4.57 45.38
C SER A 76 -2.42 3.47 44.40
N THR A 77 -3.56 3.68 43.78
CA THR A 77 -3.98 2.91 42.61
C THR A 77 -2.85 2.91 41.60
N PRO A 78 -2.37 1.74 41.11
CA PRO A 78 -1.33 1.70 40.09
C PRO A 78 -1.81 2.51 38.90
N ALA A 79 -1.08 3.53 38.50
CA ALA A 79 -1.33 4.26 37.26
C ALA A 79 -1.25 3.22 36.13
N GLN A 80 -2.33 3.05 35.42
CA GLN A 80 -2.39 2.21 34.22
C GLN A 80 -1.32 2.73 33.25
N PRO A 81 -0.47 1.87 32.69
CA PRO A 81 0.54 2.31 31.71
C PRO A 81 -0.18 3.09 30.58
N VAL A 82 0.14 4.33 30.43
CA VAL A 82 -0.33 5.13 29.27
C VAL A 82 0.28 4.45 28.04
N ALA A 83 -0.57 3.86 27.20
CA ALA A 83 -0.13 3.24 25.96
C ALA A 83 0.62 4.28 25.13
N GLN A 84 1.84 3.99 24.72
CA GLN A 84 2.60 4.88 23.84
C GLN A 84 1.87 4.97 22.49
N PRO A 85 1.81 6.18 21.89
CA PRO A 85 1.17 6.34 20.58
C PRO A 85 1.86 5.45 19.54
N THR A 86 1.04 4.74 18.78
CA THR A 86 1.51 3.88 17.69
C THR A 86 1.73 4.71 16.43
N ILE A 87 2.40 4.13 15.41
CA ILE A 87 2.50 4.77 14.09
C ILE A 87 1.12 5.07 13.52
N LEU A 88 0.14 4.21 13.76
CA LEU A 88 -1.23 4.40 13.26
C LEU A 88 -1.89 5.66 13.85
N ASP A 89 -1.59 6.02 15.09
CA ASP A 89 -2.08 7.25 15.72
C ASP A 89 -1.49 8.50 15.06
N THR A 90 -0.26 8.43 14.55
CA THR A 90 0.39 9.55 13.85
C THR A 90 -0.16 9.78 12.44
N LEU A 91 -0.83 8.77 11.86
CA LEU A 91 -1.45 8.87 10.54
C LEU A 91 -2.89 9.41 10.59
N VAL A 92 -3.50 9.50 11.77
CA VAL A 92 -4.90 9.97 11.91
C VAL A 92 -5.10 11.34 11.28
N GLY A 93 -6.11 11.46 10.43
CA GLY A 93 -6.45 12.68 9.70
C GLY A 93 -5.60 12.97 8.46
N LYS A 94 -4.64 12.11 8.14
CA LYS A 94 -3.82 12.24 6.93
C LYS A 94 -4.53 11.64 5.73
N ASN A 95 -4.29 12.27 4.57
CA ASN A 95 -4.81 11.83 3.28
C ASN A 95 -3.66 11.41 2.37
N PHE A 96 -3.90 10.37 1.59
CA PHE A 96 -2.92 9.79 0.69
C PHE A 96 -3.52 9.61 -0.70
N VAL A 97 -2.69 9.76 -1.73
CA VAL A 97 -3.08 9.54 -3.12
C VAL A 97 -2.06 8.66 -3.84
N PHE A 98 -2.59 7.79 -4.69
CA PHE A 98 -1.84 7.02 -5.67
C PHE A 98 -2.55 7.17 -7.01
N SER A 99 -1.89 7.79 -8.00
CA SER A 99 -2.55 8.14 -9.26
C SER A 99 -1.58 8.16 -10.44
N SER A 100 -2.11 8.29 -11.64
CA SER A 100 -1.33 8.53 -12.87
C SER A 100 -0.67 9.90 -12.94
N GLY A 101 -0.99 10.82 -12.02
CA GLY A 101 -0.55 12.22 -12.09
C GLY A 101 -1.28 13.06 -13.12
N SER A 102 -1.92 12.44 -14.13
CA SER A 102 -2.66 13.12 -15.22
C SER A 102 -4.18 13.08 -15.05
N GLY A 103 -4.69 12.46 -13.98
CA GLY A 103 -6.11 12.42 -13.63
C GLY A 103 -6.94 11.33 -14.33
N GLY A 104 -6.32 10.46 -15.15
CA GLY A 104 -7.01 9.34 -15.80
C GLY A 104 -7.51 8.33 -14.80
N TRP A 105 -6.67 7.97 -13.82
CA TRP A 105 -7.02 7.09 -12.71
C TRP A 105 -6.37 7.57 -11.40
N GLY A 106 -6.97 7.17 -10.31
CA GLY A 106 -6.44 7.45 -8.98
C GLY A 106 -7.14 6.66 -7.88
N SER A 107 -6.38 6.36 -6.83
CA SER A 107 -6.86 5.84 -5.56
C SER A 107 -6.52 6.81 -4.45
N SER A 108 -7.42 7.04 -3.51
CA SER A 108 -7.21 7.86 -2.33
C SER A 108 -7.44 7.07 -1.05
N LEU A 109 -6.79 7.48 0.04
CA LEU A 109 -7.01 6.96 1.38
C LEU A 109 -7.08 8.12 2.37
N SER A 110 -8.06 8.08 3.28
CA SER A 110 -8.17 8.96 4.44
C SER A 110 -8.09 8.12 5.70
N ILE A 111 -7.12 8.41 6.57
CA ILE A 111 -6.82 7.59 7.75
C ILE A 111 -7.59 8.09 8.96
N GLY A 112 -8.31 7.19 9.59
CA GLY A 112 -9.05 7.42 10.83
C GLY A 112 -8.36 6.85 12.07
N LEU A 113 -9.09 6.85 13.19
CA LEU A 113 -8.60 6.31 14.46
C LEU A 113 -8.32 4.80 14.37
N ASN A 114 -7.34 4.33 15.15
CA ASN A 114 -6.99 2.91 15.26
C ASN A 114 -6.63 2.26 13.91
N GLY A 115 -6.09 3.04 12.97
CA GLY A 115 -5.69 2.56 11.65
C GLY A 115 -6.86 2.28 10.70
N THR A 116 -8.09 2.66 11.04
CA THR A 116 -9.20 2.60 10.07
C THR A 116 -8.94 3.53 8.91
N PHE A 117 -9.46 3.22 7.74
CA PHE A 117 -9.42 4.12 6.60
C PHE A 117 -10.70 4.04 5.76
N SER A 118 -10.97 5.10 5.03
CA SER A 118 -11.86 5.11 3.87
C SER A 118 -11.05 5.49 2.64
N GLY A 119 -11.52 5.11 1.47
CA GLY A 119 -10.82 5.39 0.22
C GLY A 119 -11.76 5.33 -0.97
N ASP A 120 -11.30 5.96 -2.05
CA ASP A 120 -11.98 5.99 -3.34
C ASP A 120 -10.98 5.59 -4.43
N TYR A 121 -11.48 4.89 -5.44
CA TYR A 121 -10.76 4.59 -6.67
C TYR A 121 -11.62 4.99 -7.86
N HIS A 122 -10.99 5.52 -8.88
CA HIS A 122 -11.59 5.77 -10.18
C HIS A 122 -10.59 5.53 -11.31
N ASP A 123 -11.09 5.09 -12.45
CA ASP A 123 -10.37 5.00 -13.72
C ASP A 123 -11.34 5.25 -14.86
N SER A 124 -11.02 6.21 -15.72
CA SER A 124 -11.90 6.72 -16.76
C SER A 124 -11.44 6.24 -18.14
N ASP A 125 -12.28 5.47 -18.82
CA ASP A 125 -12.09 5.06 -20.23
C ASP A 125 -13.20 5.63 -21.11
N MET A 126 -12.95 6.84 -21.63
CA MET A 126 -13.90 7.53 -22.53
C MET A 126 -13.99 6.87 -23.92
N GLY A 127 -13.08 5.95 -24.25
CA GLY A 127 -13.12 5.18 -25.50
C GLY A 127 -13.98 3.92 -25.41
N SER A 128 -14.23 3.41 -24.21
CA SER A 128 -15.08 2.25 -23.96
C SER A 128 -16.55 2.63 -23.94
N THR A 129 -17.18 2.69 -25.12
CA THR A 129 -18.54 3.19 -25.31
C THR A 129 -19.52 2.12 -25.79
N GLY A 130 -20.81 2.39 -25.69
CA GLY A 130 -21.90 1.55 -26.21
C GLY A 130 -23.18 2.33 -26.47
N PRO A 131 -24.21 1.69 -27.04
CA PRO A 131 -25.46 2.37 -27.40
C PRO A 131 -26.18 3.07 -26.24
N CYS A 132 -25.99 2.59 -25.01
CA CYS A 132 -26.60 3.13 -23.80
C CYS A 132 -25.62 3.96 -22.94
N TYR A 133 -24.33 3.98 -23.29
CA TYR A 133 -23.28 4.75 -22.60
C TYR A 133 -22.28 5.34 -23.61
N PRO A 134 -22.74 6.27 -24.47
CA PRO A 134 -21.90 6.90 -25.48
C PRO A 134 -20.77 7.77 -24.89
N ASP A 135 -20.88 8.17 -23.63
CA ASP A 135 -19.93 9.07 -22.96
C ASP A 135 -18.79 8.31 -22.25
N GLY A 136 -18.73 6.97 -22.40
CA GLY A 136 -17.62 6.16 -21.91
C GLY A 136 -17.95 5.28 -20.71
N THR A 137 -16.89 4.72 -20.14
CA THR A 137 -16.94 3.84 -18.95
C THR A 137 -16.07 4.42 -17.85
N ILE A 138 -16.53 4.35 -16.61
CA ILE A 138 -15.77 4.68 -15.40
C ILE A 138 -15.74 3.44 -14.53
N SER A 139 -14.54 2.94 -14.23
CA SER A 139 -14.31 1.98 -13.17
C SER A 139 -14.17 2.74 -11.86
N GLU A 140 -14.94 2.36 -10.84
CA GLU A 140 -14.86 3.04 -9.54
C GLU A 140 -15.07 2.08 -8.37
N SER A 141 -14.60 2.51 -7.21
CA SER A 141 -14.85 1.84 -5.93
C SER A 141 -14.82 2.83 -4.79
N LYS A 142 -15.71 2.65 -3.83
CA LYS A 142 -15.56 3.20 -2.49
C LYS A 142 -15.25 2.07 -1.54
N VAL A 143 -14.20 2.25 -0.75
CA VAL A 143 -13.68 1.20 0.12
C VAL A 143 -13.52 1.70 1.54
N SER A 144 -13.54 0.76 2.48
CA SER A 144 -13.12 0.97 3.85
C SER A 144 -12.35 -0.24 4.34
N GLY A 145 -11.49 -0.05 5.32
CA GLY A 145 -10.69 -1.12 5.87
C GLY A 145 -9.92 -0.67 7.11
N GLN A 146 -8.93 -1.46 7.49
CA GLN A 146 -8.12 -1.18 8.66
C GLN A 146 -6.68 -1.65 8.46
N PHE A 147 -5.73 -0.79 8.81
CA PHE A 147 -4.34 -1.18 9.02
C PHE A 147 -4.19 -1.74 10.43
N THR A 148 -3.61 -2.92 10.51
CA THR A 148 -3.41 -3.65 11.77
C THR A 148 -1.97 -4.12 11.90
N ARG A 149 -1.61 -4.68 13.06
CA ARG A 149 -0.33 -5.34 13.30
C ARG A 149 0.88 -4.47 12.97
N ALA A 150 0.82 -3.17 13.32
CA ALA A 150 1.92 -2.26 13.08
C ALA A 150 3.21 -2.76 13.75
N HIS A 151 4.26 -2.94 12.96
CA HIS A 151 5.56 -3.44 13.40
C HIS A 151 6.66 -2.54 12.86
N GLN A 152 7.53 -2.03 13.74
CA GLN A 152 8.67 -1.21 13.33
C GLN A 152 9.80 -2.10 12.80
N VAL A 153 10.21 -1.87 11.56
CA VAL A 153 11.29 -2.59 10.86
C VAL A 153 12.61 -1.82 10.99
N SER A 154 12.54 -0.48 10.90
CA SER A 154 13.67 0.42 11.08
C SER A 154 13.20 1.74 11.69
N PRO A 155 14.09 2.68 12.04
CA PRO A 155 13.69 3.98 12.60
C PRO A 155 12.68 4.75 11.76
N THR A 156 12.65 4.53 10.44
CA THR A 156 11.78 5.26 9.50
C THR A 156 10.85 4.34 8.68
N LEU A 157 10.75 3.06 9.03
CA LEU A 157 9.94 2.07 8.30
C LEU A 157 9.11 1.23 9.25
N TYR A 158 7.82 1.14 8.98
CA TYR A 158 6.88 0.22 9.63
C TYR A 158 6.26 -0.70 8.59
N GLU A 159 5.93 -1.91 9.01
CA GLU A 159 5.04 -2.83 8.31
C GLU A 159 3.68 -2.88 8.99
N VAL A 160 2.62 -2.94 8.19
CA VAL A 160 1.24 -3.12 8.62
C VAL A 160 0.55 -4.13 7.72
N TYR A 161 -0.61 -4.64 8.17
CA TYR A 161 -1.46 -5.48 7.36
C TYR A 161 -2.78 -4.76 7.08
N LEU A 162 -3.24 -4.82 5.84
CA LEU A 162 -4.54 -4.33 5.44
C LEU A 162 -5.57 -5.43 5.65
N GLU A 163 -6.47 -5.22 6.59
CA GLU A 163 -7.53 -6.16 6.96
C GLU A 163 -8.92 -5.49 6.86
N ASN A 164 -9.96 -6.29 7.00
CA ASN A 164 -11.36 -5.82 7.03
C ASN A 164 -11.77 -4.96 5.82
N LEU A 165 -11.13 -5.19 4.64
CA LEU A 165 -11.46 -4.46 3.41
C LEU A 165 -12.89 -4.77 2.98
N GLN A 166 -13.65 -3.72 2.76
CA GLN A 166 -15.04 -3.77 2.30
C GLN A 166 -15.25 -2.76 1.17
N TYR A 167 -16.11 -3.12 0.23
CA TYR A 167 -16.54 -2.30 -0.89
C TYR A 167 -17.98 -1.87 -0.70
N GLU A 168 -18.32 -0.61 -0.97
CA GLU A 168 -19.69 -0.08 -0.88
C GLU A 168 -20.61 -0.77 -1.87
N LYS A 169 -20.14 -1.01 -3.10
CA LYS A 169 -20.84 -1.73 -4.15
C LYS A 169 -20.19 -3.09 -4.42
N PRO A 170 -20.97 -4.11 -4.80
CA PRO A 170 -20.40 -5.42 -5.13
C PRO A 170 -19.42 -5.34 -6.30
N VAL A 171 -18.19 -5.79 -6.11
CA VAL A 171 -17.17 -5.89 -7.17
C VAL A 171 -17.69 -6.76 -8.33
N GLY A 172 -17.53 -6.27 -9.57
CA GLY A 172 -18.02 -6.88 -10.80
C GLY A 172 -19.48 -6.52 -11.14
N SER A 173 -20.16 -5.72 -10.32
CA SER A 173 -21.44 -5.11 -10.70
C SER A 173 -21.24 -3.84 -11.54
N SER A 174 -22.27 -3.40 -12.25
CA SER A 174 -22.24 -2.16 -13.04
C SER A 174 -23.62 -1.54 -13.14
N GLU A 175 -23.66 -0.24 -13.41
CA GLU A 175 -24.88 0.50 -13.75
C GLU A 175 -24.59 1.50 -14.86
N ILE A 176 -25.64 1.91 -15.59
CA ILE A 176 -25.57 2.98 -16.59
C ILE A 176 -26.36 4.15 -16.06
N LYS A 177 -25.71 5.30 -15.97
CA LYS A 177 -26.30 6.55 -15.51
C LYS A 177 -25.73 7.71 -16.31
N ASP A 178 -26.59 8.63 -16.72
CA ASP A 178 -26.20 9.84 -17.44
C ASP A 178 -25.29 9.57 -18.65
N ASN A 179 -25.61 8.53 -19.45
CA ASN A 179 -24.87 8.07 -20.63
C ASN A 179 -23.47 7.50 -20.34
N VAL A 180 -23.11 7.26 -19.08
CA VAL A 180 -21.85 6.67 -18.64
C VAL A 180 -22.13 5.31 -18.04
N LYS A 181 -21.27 4.32 -18.33
CA LYS A 181 -21.27 3.03 -17.67
C LYS A 181 -20.33 3.09 -16.45
N TYR A 182 -20.86 2.87 -15.26
CA TYR A 182 -20.08 2.71 -14.05
C TYR A 182 -19.84 1.22 -13.79
N GLU A 183 -18.59 0.83 -13.69
CA GLU A 183 -18.16 -0.54 -13.34
C GLU A 183 -17.54 -0.53 -11.94
N TYR A 184 -18.13 -1.28 -11.01
CA TYR A 184 -17.64 -1.38 -9.63
C TYR A 184 -16.55 -2.46 -9.55
N THR A 185 -15.30 -2.02 -9.45
CA THR A 185 -14.12 -2.90 -9.53
C THR A 185 -13.38 -3.00 -8.19
N GLU A 186 -12.35 -3.83 -8.10
CA GLU A 186 -11.37 -3.71 -7.02
C GLU A 186 -10.61 -2.39 -7.14
N ALA A 187 -10.33 -1.74 -6.01
CA ALA A 187 -9.56 -0.51 -5.98
C ALA A 187 -8.08 -0.79 -6.27
N TYR A 188 -7.49 -0.01 -7.19
CA TYR A 188 -6.08 -0.19 -7.54
C TYR A 188 -5.15 0.20 -6.39
N GLY A 189 -4.16 -0.66 -6.09
CA GLY A 189 -3.22 -0.48 -4.98
C GLY A 189 -3.75 -0.88 -3.59
N ILE A 190 -5.02 -1.31 -3.49
CA ILE A 190 -5.67 -1.68 -2.22
C ILE A 190 -6.16 -3.13 -2.30
N ARG A 191 -5.48 -4.04 -1.59
CA ARG A 191 -5.83 -5.48 -1.59
C ARG A 191 -6.00 -6.02 -0.18
N LYS A 192 -7.00 -6.87 0.00
CA LYS A 192 -7.28 -7.52 1.28
C LYS A 192 -6.15 -8.47 1.69
N ASN A 193 -5.83 -8.47 2.98
CA ASN A 193 -4.83 -9.34 3.59
C ASN A 193 -3.41 -9.14 3.02
N THR A 194 -3.10 -7.94 2.53
CA THR A 194 -1.76 -7.60 2.07
C THR A 194 -0.94 -6.95 3.18
N ARG A 195 0.36 -7.18 3.11
CA ARG A 195 1.34 -6.45 3.89
C ARG A 195 1.64 -5.13 3.17
N MET A 196 1.69 -4.05 3.92
CA MET A 196 2.04 -2.73 3.41
C MET A 196 3.16 -2.11 4.24
N ALA A 197 4.00 -1.33 3.59
CA ALA A 197 5.07 -0.56 4.23
C ALA A 197 4.61 0.88 4.47
N ILE A 198 4.93 1.44 5.64
CA ILE A 198 4.74 2.87 5.95
C ILE A 198 6.12 3.48 6.13
N TYR A 199 6.51 4.30 5.18
CA TYR A 199 7.74 5.09 5.23
C TYR A 199 7.46 6.44 5.87
N LEU A 200 8.30 6.85 6.82
CA LEU A 200 8.20 8.12 7.53
C LEU A 200 8.93 9.23 6.77
N PRO A 201 8.55 10.50 7.01
CA PRO A 201 9.40 11.63 6.62
C PRO A 201 10.84 11.43 7.11
N GLY A 202 11.83 11.78 6.29
CA GLY A 202 13.24 11.55 6.58
C GLY A 202 13.79 10.20 6.11
N THR A 203 12.95 9.27 5.60
CA THR A 203 13.43 8.02 4.98
C THR A 203 14.32 8.36 3.77
N PRO A 204 15.54 7.82 3.67
CA PRO A 204 16.36 7.98 2.48
C PRO A 204 15.65 7.39 1.25
N ILE A 205 15.48 8.18 0.19
CA ILE A 205 14.81 7.74 -1.04
C ILE A 205 15.58 6.57 -1.69
N SER A 206 16.91 6.56 -1.55
CA SER A 206 17.75 5.46 -2.03
C SER A 206 17.49 4.10 -1.34
N SER A 207 16.84 4.09 -0.18
CA SER A 207 16.47 2.85 0.53
C SER A 207 15.13 2.29 0.11
N MET A 208 14.37 3.01 -0.73
CA MET A 208 13.08 2.58 -1.25
C MET A 208 13.26 1.76 -2.54
N PRO A 209 12.31 0.86 -2.87
CA PRO A 209 12.29 0.18 -4.16
C PRO A 209 12.35 1.19 -5.32
N GLU A 210 13.09 0.85 -6.38
CA GLU A 210 13.31 1.76 -7.52
C GLU A 210 11.99 2.11 -8.22
N GLU A 211 11.09 1.14 -8.35
CA GLU A 211 9.77 1.31 -8.93
C GLU A 211 8.95 2.36 -8.19
N SER A 212 9.10 2.47 -6.87
CA SER A 212 8.38 3.42 -6.03
C SER A 212 8.65 4.87 -6.41
N ARG A 213 9.87 5.17 -6.87
CA ARG A 213 10.27 6.51 -7.28
C ARG A 213 9.58 6.99 -8.56
N LEU A 214 9.17 6.05 -9.41
CA LEU A 214 8.46 6.38 -10.66
C LEU A 214 7.04 6.91 -10.41
N TYR A 215 6.44 6.61 -9.25
CA TYR A 215 5.07 7.00 -8.92
C TYR A 215 4.96 8.28 -8.08
N SER A 216 6.05 9.02 -7.91
CA SER A 216 6.03 10.28 -7.13
C SER A 216 5.29 11.42 -7.83
N TYR A 217 5.21 11.42 -9.16
CA TYR A 217 4.49 12.37 -10.01
C TYR A 217 4.60 13.84 -9.55
N GLY A 218 5.79 14.25 -9.11
CA GLY A 218 6.04 15.61 -8.62
C GLY A 218 5.59 15.91 -7.19
N LEU A 219 4.98 14.97 -6.48
CA LEU A 219 4.64 15.11 -5.06
C LEU A 219 5.89 14.99 -4.17
N ILE A 220 6.92 14.31 -4.67
CA ILE A 220 8.26 14.28 -4.07
C ILE A 220 9.19 15.02 -5.03
N PRO A 221 9.86 16.12 -4.61
CA PRO A 221 10.80 16.83 -5.47
C PRO A 221 11.93 15.90 -5.98
N GLU A 222 12.31 16.03 -7.25
CA GLU A 222 13.30 15.14 -7.91
C GLU A 222 14.69 15.18 -7.25
N ASP A 223 15.05 16.30 -6.64
CA ASP A 223 16.33 16.52 -5.95
C ASP A 223 16.30 16.07 -4.48
N SER A 224 15.16 15.59 -3.97
CA SER A 224 15.03 15.15 -2.59
C SER A 224 15.90 13.93 -2.32
N GLN A 225 16.68 13.99 -1.25
CA GLN A 225 17.46 12.85 -0.75
C GLN A 225 16.67 11.98 0.23
N THR A 226 15.66 12.58 0.87
CA THR A 226 14.78 11.93 1.85
C THR A 226 13.32 12.26 1.56
N LEU A 227 12.42 11.40 2.00
CA LEU A 227 10.98 11.65 1.91
C LEU A 227 10.59 12.88 2.72
N PRO A 228 9.88 13.87 2.14
CA PRO A 228 9.35 15.01 2.88
C PRO A 228 8.03 14.68 3.62
N VAL A 229 7.34 13.62 3.23
CA VAL A 229 6.00 13.21 3.67
C VAL A 229 5.94 11.73 3.99
N TYR A 230 4.85 11.26 4.59
CA TYR A 230 4.58 9.82 4.73
C TYR A 230 4.26 9.19 3.37
N VAL A 231 4.67 7.93 3.22
CA VAL A 231 4.32 7.09 2.07
C VAL A 231 3.81 5.75 2.58
N ILE A 232 2.70 5.27 2.01
CA ILE A 232 2.18 3.93 2.25
C ILE A 232 2.33 3.14 0.95
N GLN A 233 3.08 2.03 0.99
CA GLN A 233 3.36 1.21 -0.19
C GLN A 233 2.83 -0.21 0.01
N GLY A 234 2.04 -0.68 -0.95
CA GLY A 234 1.65 -2.08 -1.06
C GLY A 234 2.79 -2.96 -1.60
N ASP A 235 2.59 -4.26 -1.52
CA ASP A 235 3.58 -5.27 -1.93
C ASP A 235 3.73 -5.40 -3.46
N MET A 236 2.77 -4.92 -4.24
CA MET A 236 2.76 -5.12 -5.69
C MET A 236 2.73 -3.83 -6.51
N GLU A 237 1.91 -2.82 -6.20
CA GLU A 237 1.71 -1.69 -7.12
C GLU A 237 1.20 -0.40 -6.45
N GLY A 238 0.72 -0.46 -5.19
CA GLY A 238 0.17 0.71 -4.51
C GLY A 238 1.27 1.59 -3.92
N PHE A 239 1.37 2.83 -4.35
CA PHE A 239 2.30 3.82 -3.81
C PHE A 239 1.56 5.09 -3.44
N PHE A 240 1.05 5.13 -2.24
CA PHE A 240 0.22 6.22 -1.71
C PHE A 240 1.09 7.27 -1.04
N ILE A 241 1.07 8.48 -1.55
CA ILE A 241 1.83 9.62 -1.03
C ILE A 241 0.88 10.53 -0.25
N GLU A 242 1.30 10.95 0.96
CA GLU A 242 0.58 11.95 1.75
C GLU A 242 0.49 13.27 0.98
N TYR A 243 -0.69 13.88 0.99
CA TYR A 243 -0.93 15.21 0.42
C TYR A 243 -1.75 16.08 1.38
N HIS A 244 -1.63 17.40 1.25
CA HIS A 244 -2.27 18.42 2.09
C HIS A 244 -3.24 19.28 1.28
#